data_1b985ed1e858272f71cc436e15001445
#
_entry.id   1b985ed1e858272f71cc436e15001445
#
_cell.length_a   1.000
_cell.length_b   1.000
_cell.length_c   1.000
_cell.angle_alpha   90.00
_cell.angle_beta   90.00
_cell.angle_gamma   90.00
#
_symmetry.space_group_name_H-M   'P 1'
#
loop_
_entity.id
_entity.type
_entity.pdbx_description
1 polymer ?
#
loop_
_entity_poly.entity_id
_entity_poly.type
_entity_poly.pdbx_seq_one_letter_code
_entity_poly.pdbx_strand_id
1 'polypeptide(L)'
;MRQWVIPDLHGCSKTLKAMVENQIQLTKEDEIYFLGDYIDRGPNPKGVVDYIMGLQDQGFKAFPLRGNHEEYILLAVDNEKNLGRRYFFWKEKNKFFLEWMRSGGKATLDSFKIKTVNQIPGKYVDWIRGLEYYYELDHYVMVHAGMNFYRKDPYDDLHAILWTRSFTPEPEKIGNKIVIHGHVPVSLDFLQNLLADPAKKYIPLDTGCYYPGKPGMGNLVALEVNTLQLLIQPNIER
;
A
#
# COMPACT_ATOMS: atom_id res chain seq x y z
N MET A 1 17.89 6.48 14.92
CA MET A 1 17.16 5.63 13.95
C MET A 1 15.84 6.33 13.66
N ARG A 2 15.60 6.74 12.42
CA ARG A 2 14.32 7.33 12.00
C ARG A 2 13.41 6.19 11.51
N GLN A 3 12.10 6.35 11.70
CA GLN A 3 11.11 5.37 11.25
C GLN A 3 10.07 6.08 10.37
N TRP A 4 10.15 5.82 9.07
CA TRP A 4 9.34 6.46 8.04
C TRP A 4 8.19 5.57 7.59
N VAL A 5 7.02 6.16 7.38
CA VAL A 5 5.84 5.48 6.82
C VAL A 5 5.41 6.17 5.54
N ILE A 6 5.25 5.40 4.47
CA ILE A 6 4.82 5.84 3.14
C ILE A 6 3.50 5.14 2.80
N PRO A 7 2.45 5.89 2.39
CA PRO A 7 1.15 5.31 2.00
C PRO A 7 1.15 4.79 0.55
N ASP A 8 -0.06 4.69 -0.01
CA ASP A 8 -0.39 4.19 -1.33
C ASP A 8 0.43 4.86 -2.45
N LEU A 9 0.96 4.07 -3.36
CA LEU A 9 1.88 4.51 -4.42
C LEU A 9 1.25 4.44 -5.81
N HIS A 10 0.46 3.42 -6.09
CA HIS A 10 -0.24 3.24 -7.35
C HIS A 10 0.60 3.59 -8.58
N GLY A 11 1.76 2.93 -8.75
CA GLY A 11 2.61 3.10 -9.92
C GLY A 11 3.35 4.44 -10.02
N CYS A 12 3.36 5.28 -8.98
CA CYS A 12 4.07 6.56 -8.95
C CYS A 12 5.56 6.38 -8.60
N SER A 13 6.31 5.74 -9.48
CA SER A 13 7.69 5.31 -9.21
C SER A 13 8.70 6.45 -9.16
N LYS A 14 8.56 7.49 -10.00
CA LYS A 14 9.46 8.66 -9.96
C LYS A 14 9.23 9.46 -8.68
N THR A 15 7.96 9.61 -8.29
CA THR A 15 7.57 10.32 -7.07
C THR A 15 8.07 9.61 -5.83
N LEU A 16 7.95 8.26 -5.78
CA LEU A 16 8.52 7.43 -4.72
C LEU A 16 10.04 7.64 -4.63
N LYS A 17 10.74 7.53 -5.75
CA LYS A 17 12.19 7.70 -5.79
C LYS A 17 12.61 9.07 -5.28
N ALA A 18 11.94 10.14 -5.74
CA ALA A 18 12.19 11.49 -5.26
C ALA A 18 11.93 11.65 -3.76
N MET A 19 10.88 11.04 -3.22
CA MET A 19 10.60 11.05 -1.78
C MET A 19 11.73 10.37 -1.00
N VAL A 20 12.13 9.17 -1.39
CA VAL A 20 13.12 8.37 -0.64
C VAL A 20 14.52 8.95 -0.76
N GLU A 21 14.96 9.34 -1.98
CA GLU A 21 16.33 9.75 -2.23
C GLU A 21 16.59 11.24 -1.91
N ASN A 22 15.62 12.14 -2.19
CA ASN A 22 15.84 13.57 -2.06
C ASN A 22 15.22 14.18 -0.79
N GLN A 23 14.04 13.68 -0.35
CA GLN A 23 13.35 14.22 0.82
C GLN A 23 13.78 13.48 2.11
N ILE A 24 13.62 12.15 2.15
CA ILE A 24 13.99 11.33 3.31
C ILE A 24 15.51 11.21 3.42
N GLN A 25 16.21 11.08 2.29
CA GLN A 25 17.64 10.73 2.22
C GLN A 25 17.90 9.49 3.08
N LEU A 26 17.21 8.40 2.71
CA LEU A 26 17.16 7.15 3.47
C LEU A 26 18.55 6.56 3.67
N THR A 27 18.89 6.19 4.90
CA THR A 27 20.12 5.49 5.26
C THR A 27 19.82 4.05 5.71
N LYS A 28 20.84 3.22 5.87
CA LYS A 28 20.68 1.82 6.31
C LYS A 28 20.34 1.69 7.79
N GLU A 29 20.55 2.74 8.56
CA GLU A 29 20.15 2.82 9.97
C GLU A 29 18.66 3.12 10.15
N ASP A 30 18.01 3.72 9.12
CA ASP A 30 16.61 4.05 9.14
C ASP A 30 15.73 2.84 8.80
N GLU A 31 14.49 2.90 9.24
CA GLU A 31 13.44 1.96 8.86
C GLU A 31 12.41 2.67 7.99
N ILE A 32 11.95 1.99 6.95
CA ILE A 32 10.90 2.52 6.08
C ILE A 32 9.78 1.49 5.89
N TYR A 33 8.57 1.88 6.21
CA TYR A 33 7.35 1.08 6.14
C TYR A 33 6.50 1.58 4.97
N PHE A 34 5.96 0.67 4.19
CA PHE A 34 5.06 0.98 3.07
C PHE A 34 3.71 0.35 3.33
N LEU A 35 2.64 1.13 3.21
CA LEU A 35 1.30 0.69 3.61
C LEU A 35 0.54 -0.13 2.55
N GLY A 36 1.18 -0.50 1.42
CA GLY A 36 0.53 -1.28 0.36
C GLY A 36 0.16 -0.44 -0.87
N ASP A 37 -0.60 -1.07 -1.78
CA ASP A 37 -1.08 -0.48 -3.04
C ASP A 37 0.04 0.13 -3.90
N TYR A 38 1.03 -0.72 -4.22
CA TYR A 38 2.18 -0.37 -5.07
C TYR A 38 1.82 -0.30 -6.53
N ILE A 39 0.86 -1.13 -6.92
CA ILE A 39 0.48 -1.42 -8.30
C ILE A 39 -0.79 -0.70 -8.71
N ASP A 40 -1.13 -0.85 -10.00
CA ASP A 40 -2.33 -0.34 -10.65
C ASP A 40 -2.40 1.18 -10.82
N ARG A 41 -3.35 1.63 -11.62
CA ARG A 41 -3.74 3.04 -11.85
C ARG A 41 -2.66 3.91 -12.49
N GLY A 42 -1.53 4.12 -11.82
CA GLY A 42 -0.47 5.01 -12.26
C GLY A 42 0.45 4.45 -13.34
N PRO A 43 1.43 5.22 -13.80
CA PRO A 43 2.13 4.92 -15.05
C PRO A 43 3.16 3.79 -14.97
N ASN A 44 3.71 3.49 -13.78
CA ASN A 44 4.81 2.52 -13.67
C ASN A 44 4.72 1.63 -12.42
N PRO A 45 3.67 0.78 -12.29
CA PRO A 45 3.54 -0.18 -11.19
C PRO A 45 4.76 -1.08 -10.98
N LYS A 46 5.27 -1.67 -12.08
CA LYS A 46 6.48 -2.50 -12.02
C LYS A 46 7.67 -1.76 -11.43
N GLY A 47 7.86 -0.50 -11.82
CA GLY A 47 8.96 0.32 -11.31
C GLY A 47 8.88 0.62 -9.82
N VAL A 48 7.67 0.73 -9.25
CA VAL A 48 7.49 0.85 -7.79
C VAL A 48 7.92 -0.43 -7.10
N VAL A 49 7.45 -1.59 -7.55
CA VAL A 49 7.80 -2.88 -6.96
C VAL A 49 9.30 -3.15 -7.10
N ASP A 50 9.88 -2.92 -8.28
CA ASP A 50 11.33 -3.07 -8.50
C ASP A 50 12.15 -2.20 -7.55
N TYR A 51 11.70 -0.96 -7.28
CA TYR A 51 12.40 -0.06 -6.39
C TYR A 51 12.38 -0.54 -4.93
N ILE A 52 11.21 -0.98 -4.43
CA ILE A 52 11.08 -1.48 -3.06
C ILE A 52 11.89 -2.79 -2.88
N MET A 53 11.76 -3.73 -3.82
CA MET A 53 12.58 -4.95 -3.83
C MET A 53 14.07 -4.61 -3.86
N GLY A 54 14.46 -3.63 -4.68
CA GLY A 54 15.84 -3.17 -4.76
C GLY A 54 16.38 -2.55 -3.47
N LEU A 55 15.56 -1.86 -2.68
CA LEU A 55 15.92 -1.39 -1.34
C LEU A 55 16.21 -2.59 -0.42
N GLN A 56 15.33 -3.60 -0.42
CA GLN A 56 15.51 -4.83 0.38
C GLN A 56 16.78 -5.58 -0.03
N ASP A 57 17.02 -5.77 -1.33
CA ASP A 57 18.20 -6.45 -1.87
C ASP A 57 19.52 -5.72 -1.52
N GLN A 58 19.47 -4.40 -1.40
CA GLN A 58 20.61 -3.57 -0.99
C GLN A 58 20.82 -3.54 0.54
N GLY A 59 19.96 -4.22 1.32
CA GLY A 59 20.04 -4.31 2.77
C GLY A 59 19.51 -3.07 3.52
N PHE A 60 18.64 -2.27 2.91
CA PHE A 60 17.84 -1.29 3.64
C PHE A 60 16.75 -2.01 4.44
N LYS A 61 16.40 -1.45 5.59
CA LYS A 61 15.30 -1.95 6.43
C LYS A 61 13.97 -1.47 5.88
N ALA A 62 13.52 -2.08 4.79
CA ALA A 62 12.28 -1.77 4.08
C ALA A 62 11.22 -2.83 4.37
N PHE A 63 10.09 -2.41 4.91
CA PHE A 63 9.01 -3.23 5.44
C PHE A 63 7.69 -2.96 4.68
N PRO A 64 7.47 -3.59 3.51
CA PRO A 64 6.25 -3.43 2.75
C PRO A 64 5.11 -4.26 3.31
N LEU A 65 3.91 -3.63 3.43
CA LEU A 65 2.64 -4.29 3.71
C LEU A 65 1.93 -4.70 2.42
N ARG A 66 1.01 -5.65 2.54
CA ARG A 66 0.08 -5.99 1.47
C ARG A 66 -1.07 -4.98 1.43
N GLY A 67 -1.34 -4.40 0.25
CA GLY A 67 -2.56 -3.65 -0.02
C GLY A 67 -3.63 -4.53 -0.69
N ASN A 68 -4.83 -3.99 -0.83
CA ASN A 68 -5.92 -4.72 -1.49
C ASN A 68 -5.68 -4.89 -2.99
N HIS A 69 -4.90 -4.05 -3.63
CA HIS A 69 -4.51 -4.21 -5.03
C HIS A 69 -3.54 -5.38 -5.23
N GLU A 70 -2.61 -5.60 -4.31
CA GLU A 70 -1.76 -6.78 -4.28
C GLU A 70 -2.57 -8.05 -4.04
N GLU A 71 -3.59 -8.00 -3.17
CA GLU A 71 -4.51 -9.13 -2.95
C GLU A 71 -5.29 -9.49 -4.21
N TYR A 72 -5.76 -8.51 -4.99
CA TYR A 72 -6.43 -8.76 -6.28
C TYR A 72 -5.55 -9.57 -7.25
N ILE A 73 -4.26 -9.25 -7.36
CA ILE A 73 -3.33 -10.02 -8.20
C ILE A 73 -3.25 -11.47 -7.72
N LEU A 74 -3.08 -11.71 -6.43
CA LEU A 74 -2.98 -13.07 -5.88
C LEU A 74 -4.24 -13.89 -6.15
N LEU A 75 -5.41 -13.29 -5.89
CA LEU A 75 -6.70 -13.92 -6.18
C LEU A 75 -6.87 -14.23 -7.67
N ALA A 76 -6.45 -13.33 -8.56
CA ALA A 76 -6.52 -13.52 -9.99
C ALA A 76 -5.56 -14.63 -10.47
N VAL A 77 -4.31 -14.65 -9.97
CA VAL A 77 -3.32 -15.70 -10.29
C VAL A 77 -3.80 -17.07 -9.82
N ASP A 78 -4.27 -17.17 -8.59
CA ASP A 78 -4.67 -18.45 -8.00
C ASP A 78 -5.97 -18.97 -8.64
N ASN A 79 -6.91 -18.09 -8.97
CA ASN A 79 -8.12 -18.46 -9.71
C ASN A 79 -7.79 -18.95 -11.12
N GLU A 80 -6.88 -18.30 -11.84
CA GLU A 80 -6.47 -18.72 -13.18
C GLU A 80 -5.82 -20.09 -13.19
N LYS A 81 -4.97 -20.40 -12.19
CA LYS A 81 -4.38 -21.75 -12.02
C LYS A 81 -5.44 -22.82 -11.79
N ASN A 82 -6.49 -22.48 -11.05
CA ASN A 82 -7.60 -23.40 -10.77
C ASN A 82 -8.50 -23.61 -11.99
N LEU A 83 -8.76 -22.56 -12.77
CA LEU A 83 -9.53 -22.64 -14.02
C LEU A 83 -8.81 -23.46 -15.09
N GLY A 84 -7.49 -23.36 -15.21
CA GLY A 84 -6.68 -24.17 -16.13
C GLY A 84 -6.70 -25.68 -15.84
N ARG A 85 -7.12 -26.11 -14.63
CA ARG A 85 -7.30 -27.52 -14.22
C ARG A 85 -8.71 -28.04 -14.48
N ARG A 86 -9.68 -27.15 -14.75
CA ARG A 86 -11.09 -27.50 -14.96
C ARG A 86 -11.50 -27.25 -16.39
N TYR A 87 -11.69 -28.32 -17.17
CA TYR A 87 -12.43 -28.45 -18.44
C TYR A 87 -11.97 -27.68 -19.70
N PHE A 88 -11.66 -28.46 -20.71
CA PHE A 88 -11.29 -28.08 -22.07
C PHE A 88 -12.44 -27.42 -22.88
N PHE A 89 -13.69 -27.51 -22.45
CA PHE A 89 -14.87 -27.12 -23.26
C PHE A 89 -15.63 -25.86 -22.82
N TRP A 90 -15.45 -25.37 -21.57
CA TRP A 90 -16.13 -24.16 -21.08
C TRP A 90 -15.14 -23.32 -20.29
N LYS A 91 -14.63 -22.24 -20.90
CA LYS A 91 -13.74 -21.28 -20.25
C LYS A 91 -14.56 -20.40 -19.32
N GLU A 92 -14.69 -20.76 -18.06
CA GLU A 92 -15.15 -19.81 -17.05
C GLU A 92 -14.24 -18.60 -17.01
N LYS A 93 -14.84 -17.41 -16.93
CA LYS A 93 -14.06 -16.16 -16.83
C LYS A 93 -13.47 -16.05 -15.42
N ASN A 94 -12.20 -15.69 -15.33
CA ASN A 94 -11.57 -15.38 -14.07
C ASN A 94 -12.20 -14.10 -13.48
N LYS A 95 -13.13 -14.27 -12.53
CA LYS A 95 -13.87 -13.16 -11.93
C LYS A 95 -12.96 -12.18 -11.20
N PHE A 96 -11.93 -12.66 -10.49
CA PHE A 96 -10.99 -11.81 -9.79
C PHE A 96 -10.11 -11.01 -10.74
N PHE A 97 -9.74 -11.59 -11.90
CA PHE A 97 -9.08 -10.84 -12.96
C PHE A 97 -9.97 -9.70 -13.48
N LEU A 98 -11.26 -9.93 -13.65
CA LEU A 98 -12.18 -8.88 -14.11
C LEU A 98 -12.36 -7.76 -13.07
N GLU A 99 -12.42 -8.11 -11.78
CA GLU A 99 -12.48 -7.15 -10.69
C GLU A 99 -11.18 -6.33 -10.60
N TRP A 100 -10.04 -7.00 -10.68
CA TRP A 100 -8.74 -6.34 -10.75
C TRP A 100 -8.63 -5.36 -11.92
N MET A 101 -9.08 -5.75 -13.12
CA MET A 101 -9.08 -4.86 -14.29
C MET A 101 -9.95 -3.60 -14.06
N ARG A 102 -11.10 -3.72 -13.39
CA ARG A 102 -11.95 -2.58 -13.02
C ARG A 102 -11.29 -1.67 -12.00
N SER A 103 -10.41 -2.21 -11.18
CA SER A 103 -9.67 -1.47 -10.14
C SER A 103 -8.41 -0.77 -10.66
N GLY A 104 -8.09 -0.92 -11.96
CA GLY A 104 -6.94 -0.27 -12.59
C GLY A 104 -5.80 -1.21 -12.98
N GLY A 105 -5.99 -2.52 -12.91
CA GLY A 105 -5.00 -3.56 -13.20
C GLY A 105 -4.38 -3.50 -14.60
N LYS A 106 -5.06 -2.82 -15.55
CA LYS A 106 -4.51 -2.58 -16.88
C LYS A 106 -3.14 -1.88 -16.83
N ALA A 107 -2.97 -0.90 -15.95
CA ALA A 107 -1.70 -0.19 -15.80
C ALA A 107 -0.56 -1.14 -15.39
N THR A 108 -0.85 -2.10 -14.53
CA THR A 108 0.11 -3.14 -14.13
C THR A 108 0.48 -4.04 -15.31
N LEU A 109 -0.50 -4.55 -16.05
CA LEU A 109 -0.21 -5.36 -17.24
C LEU A 109 0.63 -4.59 -18.27
N ASP A 110 0.28 -3.35 -18.53
CA ASP A 110 1.02 -2.49 -19.47
C ASP A 110 2.46 -2.24 -19.00
N SER A 111 2.67 -1.98 -17.70
CA SER A 111 3.98 -1.77 -17.10
C SER A 111 4.89 -3.01 -17.18
N PHE A 112 4.30 -4.20 -17.07
CA PHE A 112 5.01 -5.47 -17.29
C PHE A 112 5.12 -5.86 -18.77
N LYS A 113 4.45 -5.14 -19.70
CA LYS A 113 4.33 -5.46 -21.14
C LYS A 113 3.74 -6.86 -21.38
N ILE A 114 2.72 -7.21 -20.62
CA ILE A 114 2.01 -8.50 -20.66
C ILE A 114 0.51 -8.30 -20.91
N LYS A 115 -0.22 -9.38 -21.20
CA LYS A 115 -1.66 -9.33 -21.52
C LYS A 115 -2.53 -10.06 -20.52
N THR A 116 -1.96 -10.97 -19.75
CA THR A 116 -2.70 -11.83 -18.80
C THR A 116 -1.93 -11.97 -17.50
N VAL A 117 -2.65 -12.26 -16.43
CA VAL A 117 -2.09 -12.42 -15.08
C VAL A 117 -1.05 -13.55 -15.00
N ASN A 118 -1.19 -14.60 -15.79
CA ASN A 118 -0.25 -15.73 -15.82
C ASN A 118 1.14 -15.38 -16.37
N GLN A 119 1.27 -14.22 -17.01
CA GLN A 119 2.54 -13.75 -17.56
C GLN A 119 3.33 -12.90 -16.54
N ILE A 120 2.76 -12.62 -15.37
CA ILE A 120 3.49 -11.95 -14.30
C ILE A 120 4.62 -12.89 -13.83
N PRO A 121 5.90 -12.45 -13.88
CA PRO A 121 6.99 -13.32 -13.47
C PRO A 121 6.88 -13.78 -12.02
N GLY A 122 7.17 -15.05 -11.75
CA GLY A 122 6.96 -15.69 -10.44
C GLY A 122 7.55 -14.91 -9.28
N LYS A 123 8.75 -14.32 -9.45
CA LYS A 123 9.42 -13.54 -8.40
C LYS A 123 8.55 -12.39 -7.82
N TYR A 124 7.72 -11.74 -8.65
CA TYR A 124 6.82 -10.68 -8.18
C TYR A 124 5.61 -11.25 -7.45
N VAL A 125 5.05 -12.35 -7.96
CA VAL A 125 3.94 -13.05 -7.29
C VAL A 125 4.40 -13.58 -5.93
N ASP A 126 5.59 -14.15 -5.86
CA ASP A 126 6.17 -14.69 -4.63
C ASP A 126 6.49 -13.56 -3.62
N TRP A 127 7.04 -12.44 -4.10
CA TRP A 127 7.26 -11.26 -3.27
C TRP A 127 5.95 -10.71 -2.70
N ILE A 128 4.92 -10.51 -3.53
CA ILE A 128 3.58 -10.06 -3.08
C ILE A 128 2.99 -11.05 -2.06
N ARG A 129 3.17 -12.35 -2.28
CA ARG A 129 2.67 -13.39 -1.37
C ARG A 129 3.35 -13.37 -0.01
N GLY A 130 4.59 -12.94 0.05
CA GLY A 130 5.37 -12.78 1.27
C GLY A 130 5.15 -11.47 2.02
N LEU A 131 4.29 -10.56 1.53
CA LEU A 131 4.00 -9.31 2.22
C LEU A 131 3.17 -9.53 3.47
N GLU A 132 3.54 -8.82 4.54
CA GLU A 132 2.80 -8.85 5.81
C GLU A 132 1.49 -8.05 5.72
N TYR A 133 0.57 -8.30 6.63
CA TYR A 133 -0.69 -7.59 6.71
C TYR A 133 -0.64 -6.38 7.64
N TYR A 134 0.24 -6.40 8.63
CA TYR A 134 0.46 -5.28 9.58
C TYR A 134 1.88 -5.31 10.13
N TYR A 135 2.32 -4.17 10.63
CA TYR A 135 3.49 -4.04 11.49
C TYR A 135 3.12 -3.29 12.77
N GLU A 136 3.76 -3.65 13.86
CA GLU A 136 3.60 -2.98 15.14
C GLU A 136 4.90 -2.32 15.59
N LEU A 137 4.77 -1.09 16.09
CA LEU A 137 5.77 -0.36 16.85
C LEU A 137 5.26 -0.13 18.28
N ASP A 138 6.07 0.48 19.14
CA ASP A 138 5.69 0.72 20.53
C ASP A 138 4.38 1.49 20.64
N HIS A 139 4.20 2.54 19.84
CA HIS A 139 3.05 3.44 19.89
C HIS A 139 2.10 3.36 18.69
N TYR A 140 2.44 2.55 17.69
CA TYR A 140 1.70 2.52 16.42
C TYR A 140 1.44 1.09 15.95
N VAL A 141 0.31 0.91 15.28
CA VAL A 141 0.07 -0.23 14.40
C VAL A 141 -0.16 0.28 12.99
N MET A 142 0.55 -0.28 12.04
CA MET A 142 0.46 0.04 10.62
C MET A 142 -0.30 -1.04 9.90
N VAL A 143 -1.35 -0.64 9.17
CA VAL A 143 -2.19 -1.52 8.33
C VAL A 143 -2.47 -0.81 7.00
N HIS A 144 -2.89 -1.56 5.98
CA HIS A 144 -3.24 -0.92 4.71
C HIS A 144 -4.49 -0.04 4.82
N ALA A 145 -5.63 -0.61 5.20
CA ALA A 145 -6.92 0.10 5.15
C ALA A 145 -7.50 0.49 6.53
N GLY A 146 -7.39 -0.38 7.50
CA GLY A 146 -7.93 -0.16 8.84
C GLY A 146 -8.15 -1.46 9.58
N MET A 147 -8.95 -1.44 10.65
CA MET A 147 -9.17 -2.60 11.50
C MET A 147 -10.64 -2.74 11.90
N ASN A 148 -11.09 -3.96 12.14
CA ASN A 148 -12.44 -4.26 12.62
C ASN A 148 -12.49 -4.33 14.15
N PHE A 149 -12.74 -3.19 14.79
CA PHE A 149 -12.84 -3.11 16.24
C PHE A 149 -14.12 -3.73 16.83
N TYR A 150 -15.06 -4.23 16.01
CA TYR A 150 -16.18 -5.06 16.51
C TYR A 150 -15.73 -6.49 16.84
N ARG A 151 -14.55 -6.92 16.34
CA ARG A 151 -13.94 -8.19 16.74
C ARG A 151 -13.33 -8.09 18.13
N LYS A 152 -13.22 -9.25 18.81
CA LYS A 152 -12.50 -9.35 20.07
C LYS A 152 -11.01 -9.05 19.88
N ASP A 153 -10.45 -9.61 18.82
CA ASP A 153 -9.10 -9.30 18.34
C ASP A 153 -9.21 -8.65 16.95
N PRO A 154 -8.88 -7.35 16.81
CA PRO A 154 -8.94 -6.67 15.53
C PRO A 154 -7.94 -7.17 14.49
N TYR A 155 -6.89 -7.87 14.90
CA TYR A 155 -5.87 -8.44 14.00
C TYR A 155 -6.35 -9.68 13.23
N ASP A 156 -7.39 -10.37 13.73
CA ASP A 156 -7.92 -11.59 13.10
C ASP A 156 -8.71 -11.32 11.81
N ASP A 157 -9.13 -10.08 11.54
CA ASP A 157 -9.92 -9.74 10.36
C ASP A 157 -9.05 -9.19 9.23
N LEU A 158 -8.33 -10.09 8.55
CA LEU A 158 -7.48 -9.73 7.41
C LEU A 158 -8.24 -9.05 6.27
N HIS A 159 -9.55 -9.35 6.11
CA HIS A 159 -10.37 -8.65 5.14
C HIS A 159 -10.54 -7.17 5.52
N ALA A 160 -10.83 -6.87 6.79
CA ALA A 160 -10.93 -5.49 7.23
C ALA A 160 -9.60 -4.74 7.10
N ILE A 161 -8.48 -5.38 7.41
CA ILE A 161 -7.13 -4.82 7.25
C ILE A 161 -6.87 -4.36 5.81
N LEU A 162 -7.41 -5.05 4.81
CA LEU A 162 -7.20 -4.74 3.40
C LEU A 162 -8.29 -3.85 2.77
N TRP A 163 -9.53 -3.86 3.29
CA TRP A 163 -10.68 -3.35 2.52
C TRP A 163 -11.56 -2.35 3.25
N THR A 164 -11.42 -2.19 4.58
CA THR A 164 -12.32 -1.29 5.30
C THR A 164 -12.10 0.16 4.89
N ARG A 165 -13.20 0.90 4.72
CA ARG A 165 -13.15 2.31 4.31
C ARG A 165 -13.42 3.27 5.45
N SER A 166 -13.86 2.75 6.58
CA SER A 166 -14.10 3.52 7.79
C SER A 166 -14.12 2.60 9.00
N PHE A 167 -13.61 3.06 10.12
CA PHE A 167 -13.63 2.35 11.39
C PHE A 167 -13.59 3.35 12.55
N THR A 168 -14.04 2.92 13.72
CA THR A 168 -13.89 3.69 14.96
C THR A 168 -12.84 3.00 15.81
N PRO A 169 -11.67 3.62 16.04
CA PRO A 169 -10.62 2.99 16.83
C PRO A 169 -11.02 2.81 18.29
N GLU A 170 -10.74 1.62 18.83
CA GLU A 170 -10.77 1.29 20.24
C GLU A 170 -9.34 0.92 20.69
N PRO A 171 -8.48 1.92 21.05
CA PRO A 171 -7.06 1.71 21.26
C PRO A 171 -6.74 0.63 22.32
N GLU A 172 -7.60 0.45 23.31
CA GLU A 172 -7.47 -0.57 24.36
C GLU A 172 -7.41 -2.00 23.80
N LYS A 173 -8.00 -2.25 22.64
CA LYS A 173 -7.95 -3.56 21.98
C LYS A 173 -6.63 -3.83 21.24
N ILE A 174 -5.82 -2.81 21.05
CA ILE A 174 -4.53 -2.87 20.31
C ILE A 174 -3.37 -2.30 21.15
N GLY A 175 -3.44 -2.42 22.48
CA GLY A 175 -2.38 -1.99 23.39
C GLY A 175 -2.22 -0.46 23.46
N ASN A 176 -3.30 0.30 23.33
CA ASN A 176 -3.35 1.78 23.32
C ASN A 176 -2.52 2.42 22.19
N LYS A 177 -2.34 1.71 21.08
CA LYS A 177 -1.61 2.22 19.90
C LYS A 177 -2.49 3.07 19.01
N ILE A 178 -1.85 3.91 18.20
CA ILE A 178 -2.47 4.70 17.12
C ILE A 178 -2.40 3.88 15.84
N VAL A 179 -3.51 3.81 15.09
CA VAL A 179 -3.55 3.13 13.77
C VAL A 179 -3.05 4.08 12.70
N ILE A 180 -1.99 3.69 11.97
CA ILE A 180 -1.55 4.38 10.74
C ILE A 180 -2.03 3.57 9.54
N HIS A 181 -2.70 4.22 8.58
CA HIS A 181 -3.26 3.52 7.42
C HIS A 181 -3.28 4.38 6.14
N GLY A 182 -3.46 3.75 5.00
CA GLY A 182 -3.65 4.31 3.67
C GLY A 182 -5.06 4.11 3.12
N HIS A 183 -5.16 3.62 1.86
CA HIS A 183 -6.35 3.10 1.18
C HIS A 183 -7.45 4.12 0.83
N VAL A 184 -7.80 5.00 1.74
CA VAL A 184 -8.84 6.01 1.53
C VAL A 184 -8.19 7.39 1.49
N PRO A 185 -8.10 8.02 0.29
CA PRO A 185 -7.44 9.31 0.18
C PRO A 185 -8.13 10.41 0.97
N VAL A 186 -7.32 11.17 1.70
CA VAL A 186 -7.71 12.38 2.43
C VAL A 186 -6.99 13.60 1.87
N SER A 187 -7.51 14.82 2.11
CA SER A 187 -6.77 16.01 1.75
C SER A 187 -5.55 16.22 2.65
N LEU A 188 -4.53 16.86 2.09
CA LEU A 188 -3.32 17.20 2.85
C LEU A 188 -3.65 18.07 4.07
N ASP A 189 -4.55 19.05 3.92
CA ASP A 189 -4.98 19.92 5.02
C ASP A 189 -5.66 19.12 6.15
N PHE A 190 -6.50 18.13 5.80
CA PHE A 190 -7.11 17.25 6.80
C PHE A 190 -6.05 16.46 7.57
N LEU A 191 -5.08 15.87 6.87
CA LEU A 191 -3.98 15.13 7.50
C LEU A 191 -3.16 16.02 8.43
N GLN A 192 -2.77 17.23 7.98
CA GLN A 192 -1.99 18.16 8.79
C GLN A 192 -2.73 18.59 10.06
N ASN A 193 -4.03 18.89 9.95
CA ASN A 193 -4.87 19.23 11.12
C ASN A 193 -4.97 18.05 12.09
N LEU A 194 -5.15 16.83 11.58
CA LEU A 194 -5.23 15.65 12.45
C LEU A 194 -3.90 15.34 13.12
N LEU A 195 -2.77 15.54 12.47
CA LEU A 195 -1.45 15.35 13.08
C LEU A 195 -1.22 16.31 14.27
N ALA A 196 -1.79 17.50 14.23
CA ALA A 196 -1.73 18.48 15.31
C ALA A 196 -2.64 18.14 16.50
N ASP A 197 -3.64 17.25 16.35
CA ASP A 197 -4.52 16.83 17.43
C ASP A 197 -3.80 15.86 18.37
N PRO A 198 -3.60 16.20 19.66
CA PRO A 198 -2.98 15.29 20.63
C PRO A 198 -3.87 14.07 20.98
N ALA A 199 -5.17 14.14 20.73
CA ALA A 199 -6.14 13.06 21.02
C ALA A 199 -6.37 12.11 19.85
N LYS A 200 -5.61 12.25 18.76
CA LYS A 200 -5.76 11.39 17.58
C LYS A 200 -5.55 9.93 17.92
N LYS A 201 -6.43 9.09 17.39
CA LYS A 201 -6.38 7.61 17.55
C LYS A 201 -6.02 6.87 16.27
N TYR A 202 -5.96 7.59 15.16
CA TYR A 202 -5.59 7.07 13.84
C TYR A 202 -4.94 8.17 12.98
N ILE A 203 -4.19 7.78 11.97
CA ILE A 203 -3.52 8.68 11.03
C ILE A 203 -3.71 8.12 9.61
N PRO A 204 -4.62 8.70 8.80
CA PRO A 204 -4.79 8.32 7.40
C PRO A 204 -3.73 9.04 6.56
N LEU A 205 -2.75 8.31 6.03
CA LEU A 205 -1.63 8.91 5.32
C LEU A 205 -1.86 9.09 3.81
N ASP A 206 -2.81 8.36 3.20
CA ASP A 206 -3.00 8.46 1.75
C ASP A 206 -3.50 9.86 1.36
N THR A 207 -2.67 10.63 0.69
CA THR A 207 -3.02 11.94 0.13
C THR A 207 -3.22 11.90 -1.39
N GLY A 208 -3.55 10.72 -1.91
CA GLY A 208 -3.92 10.51 -3.30
C GLY A 208 -2.79 10.83 -4.28
N CYS A 209 -1.59 10.30 -4.05
CA CYS A 209 -0.43 10.51 -4.92
C CYS A 209 -0.79 10.33 -6.40
N TYR A 210 -1.59 9.35 -6.71
CA TYR A 210 -2.04 9.00 -8.05
C TYR A 210 -3.13 9.96 -8.63
N TYR A 211 -3.70 10.88 -7.85
CA TYR A 211 -4.73 11.84 -8.30
C TYR A 211 -4.17 13.26 -8.56
N PRO A 212 -3.23 13.45 -9.52
CA PRO A 212 -2.72 14.80 -9.81
C PRO A 212 -3.87 15.68 -10.32
N GLY A 213 -3.97 16.88 -9.77
CA GLY A 213 -4.99 17.86 -10.18
C GLY A 213 -6.31 17.79 -9.42
N LYS A 214 -6.53 16.84 -8.52
CA LYS A 214 -7.65 16.86 -7.59
C LYS A 214 -7.31 17.79 -6.40
N PRO A 215 -8.14 18.77 -6.05
CA PRO A 215 -7.85 19.70 -4.96
C PRO A 215 -7.51 18.98 -3.65
N GLY A 216 -6.41 19.38 -3.00
CA GLY A 216 -5.93 18.80 -1.75
C GLY A 216 -5.28 17.40 -1.87
N MET A 217 -5.15 16.85 -3.08
CA MET A 217 -4.55 15.55 -3.36
C MET A 217 -3.39 15.67 -4.37
N GLY A 218 -2.86 14.53 -4.83
CA GLY A 218 -1.76 14.50 -5.80
C GLY A 218 -0.39 14.65 -5.16
N ASN A 219 -0.27 14.36 -3.89
CA ASN A 219 1.00 14.34 -3.17
C ASN A 219 1.29 12.93 -2.63
N LEU A 220 2.56 12.57 -2.60
CA LEU A 220 3.08 11.51 -1.76
C LEU A 220 3.57 12.13 -0.45
N VAL A 221 3.19 11.55 0.66
CA VAL A 221 3.71 11.97 1.97
C VAL A 221 4.58 10.88 2.58
N ALA A 222 5.49 11.27 3.45
CA ALA A 222 6.21 10.38 4.35
C ALA A 222 6.15 10.93 5.78
N LEU A 223 5.72 10.10 6.72
CA LEU A 223 5.64 10.44 8.13
C LEU A 223 6.79 9.81 8.90
N GLU A 224 7.59 10.60 9.60
CA GLU A 224 8.53 10.11 10.62
C GLU A 224 7.77 9.96 11.95
N VAL A 225 7.61 8.72 12.44
CA VAL A 225 6.65 8.44 13.50
C VAL A 225 7.09 8.90 14.88
N ASN A 226 8.40 9.07 15.14
CA ASN A 226 8.89 9.49 16.45
C ASN A 226 8.72 11.00 16.68
N THR A 227 8.82 11.79 15.61
CA THR A 227 8.76 13.27 15.66
C THR A 227 7.47 13.83 15.09
N LEU A 228 6.69 13.01 14.38
CA LEU A 228 5.54 13.38 13.56
C LEU A 228 5.90 14.36 12.42
N GLN A 229 7.17 14.37 11.98
CA GLN A 229 7.60 15.15 10.83
C GLN A 229 6.94 14.61 9.56
N LEU A 230 6.20 15.45 8.85
CA LEU A 230 5.58 15.12 7.57
C LEU A 230 6.39 15.73 6.43
N LEU A 231 6.91 14.88 5.55
CA LEU A 231 7.50 15.28 4.28
C LEU A 231 6.45 15.17 3.17
N ILE A 232 6.48 16.08 2.20
CA ILE A 232 5.50 16.18 1.13
C ILE A 232 6.23 16.23 -0.21
N GLN A 233 5.92 15.30 -1.11
CA GLN A 233 6.43 15.24 -2.47
C GLN A 233 5.25 15.32 -3.45
N PRO A 234 5.06 16.42 -4.18
CA PRO A 234 4.08 16.48 -5.26
C PRO A 234 4.34 15.39 -6.30
N ASN A 235 3.26 14.88 -6.92
CA ASN A 235 3.39 13.91 -8.01
C ASN A 235 4.19 14.49 -9.18
N ILE A 236 5.21 13.75 -9.64
CA ILE A 236 6.11 14.12 -10.75
C ILE A 236 6.13 13.10 -11.88
N GLU A 237 5.08 12.29 -12.01
CA GLU A 237 5.02 11.21 -13.00
C GLU A 237 4.85 11.66 -14.46
N ARG A 238 4.81 12.94 -14.73
CA ARG A 238 4.68 13.52 -16.07
C ARG A 238 5.86 13.20 -16.97
#